data_967e0c26b44bf7d1f3d4ddf7dff7a019
#
_entry.id   967e0c26b44bf7d1f3d4ddf7dff7a019
#
_cell.length_a   1.000
_cell.length_b   1.000
_cell.length_c   1.000
_cell.angle_alpha   90.00
_cell.angle_beta   90.00
_cell.angle_gamma   90.00
#
_symmetry.space_group_name_H-M   'P 1'
#
loop_
_entity.id
_entity.type
_entity.pdbx_description
1 polymer ?
#
loop_
_entity_poly.entity_id
_entity_poly.type
_entity_poly.pdbx_seq_one_letter_code
_entity_poly.pdbx_strand_id
1 'polypeptide(L)'
;MNASIAKNTYQNIKSRTRSDEEIGYDVISIALKKLETNLCLLSKAEKASEITKPFENSISTIYILQKSLDMSNGTDLAKNLFQLYEFCRVKVVAYGGNQVFAKSAARIKAKTEIEQCHSFIKEISQSWEQSRIQ
;
A
#
# COMPACT_ATOMS: atom_id res chain seq x y z
N MET A 1 5.15 11.58 6.19
CA MET A 1 5.04 11.33 4.75
C MET A 1 4.92 12.63 4.00
N ASN A 2 5.55 12.74 2.86
CA ASN A 2 5.55 13.96 2.07
C ASN A 2 4.56 13.85 0.90
N ALA A 3 3.42 14.51 1.04
CA ALA A 3 2.38 14.53 0.02
C ALA A 3 2.85 15.17 -1.29
N SER A 4 3.79 16.12 -1.25
CA SER A 4 4.27 16.77 -2.47
C SER A 4 4.99 15.82 -3.40
N ILE A 5 5.68 14.82 -2.91
CA ILE A 5 6.38 13.84 -3.75
C ILE A 5 5.37 13.04 -4.56
N ALA A 6 4.32 12.55 -3.90
CA ALA A 6 3.28 11.78 -4.58
C ALA A 6 2.51 12.67 -5.58
N LYS A 7 2.20 13.90 -5.20
CA LYS A 7 1.54 14.84 -6.12
C LYS A 7 2.38 15.07 -7.37
N ASN A 8 3.68 15.30 -7.19
CA ASN A 8 4.57 15.55 -8.32
C ASN A 8 4.62 14.36 -9.28
N THR A 9 4.57 13.15 -8.74
CA THR A 9 4.55 11.95 -9.55
C THR A 9 3.35 11.94 -10.49
N TYR A 10 2.21 12.44 -10.04
CA TYR A 10 0.98 12.44 -10.82
C TYR A 10 0.78 13.71 -11.64
N GLN A 11 1.63 14.71 -11.51
CA GLN A 11 1.50 15.92 -12.31
C GLN A 11 1.64 15.68 -13.81
N ASN A 12 2.30 14.59 -14.19
CA ASN A 12 2.44 14.22 -15.59
C ASN A 12 1.19 13.54 -16.15
N ILE A 13 0.27 13.16 -15.28
CA ILE A 13 -1.00 12.56 -15.68
C ILE A 13 -1.95 13.69 -16.03
N LYS A 14 -2.36 13.77 -17.28
CA LYS A 14 -3.19 14.89 -17.73
C LYS A 14 -4.57 14.86 -17.11
N SER A 15 -4.97 15.99 -16.57
CA SER A 15 -6.34 16.23 -16.13
C SER A 15 -7.02 17.21 -17.06
N ARG A 16 -8.31 17.04 -17.26
CA ARG A 16 -9.11 17.93 -18.10
C ARG A 16 -10.14 18.72 -17.32
N THR A 17 -10.49 18.23 -16.14
CA THR A 17 -11.59 18.78 -15.35
C THR A 17 -11.16 19.27 -13.98
N ARG A 18 -10.05 18.75 -13.45
CA ARG A 18 -9.49 19.15 -12.17
C ARG A 18 -8.00 19.34 -12.32
N SER A 19 -7.36 19.95 -11.33
CA SER A 19 -5.91 20.06 -11.34
C SER A 19 -5.29 18.66 -11.24
N ASP A 20 -4.13 18.50 -11.86
CA ASP A 20 -3.38 17.24 -11.80
C ASP A 20 -3.05 16.88 -10.35
N GLU A 21 -2.78 17.87 -9.51
CA GLU A 21 -2.51 17.64 -8.10
C GLU A 21 -3.69 17.01 -7.37
N GLU A 22 -4.90 17.52 -7.62
CA GLU A 22 -6.10 17.00 -6.98
C GLU A 22 -6.35 15.55 -7.36
N ILE A 23 -6.21 15.24 -8.65
CA ILE A 23 -6.43 13.88 -9.16
C ILE A 23 -5.37 12.93 -8.60
N GLY A 24 -4.11 13.35 -8.61
CA GLY A 24 -3.03 12.53 -8.07
C GLY A 24 -3.22 12.27 -6.58
N TYR A 25 -3.64 13.30 -5.85
CA TYR A 25 -3.90 13.16 -4.42
C TYR A 25 -5.01 12.13 -4.16
N ASP A 26 -6.11 12.23 -4.90
CA ASP A 26 -7.25 11.33 -4.73
C ASP A 26 -6.89 9.87 -5.06
N VAL A 27 -6.09 9.65 -6.10
CA VAL A 27 -5.64 8.30 -6.48
C VAL A 27 -4.82 7.68 -5.35
N ILE A 28 -3.92 8.44 -4.77
CA ILE A 28 -3.10 7.96 -3.65
C ILE A 28 -3.97 7.67 -2.42
N SER A 29 -4.91 8.57 -2.11
CA SER A 29 -5.83 8.37 -0.98
C SER A 29 -6.61 7.07 -1.14
N ILE A 30 -7.16 6.83 -2.33
CA ILE A 30 -7.92 5.63 -2.62
C ILE A 30 -7.03 4.38 -2.52
N ALA A 31 -5.83 4.43 -3.09
CA ALA A 31 -4.92 3.30 -3.07
C ALA A 31 -4.50 2.95 -1.65
N LEU A 32 -4.18 3.95 -0.81
CA LEU A 32 -3.80 3.71 0.58
C LEU A 32 -4.94 3.07 1.37
N LYS A 33 -6.15 3.59 1.21
CA LYS A 33 -7.33 3.04 1.88
C LYS A 33 -7.61 1.62 1.43
N LYS A 34 -7.52 1.37 0.14
CA LYS A 34 -7.74 0.05 -0.42
C LYS A 34 -6.71 -0.94 0.09
N LEU A 35 -5.44 -0.54 0.13
CA LEU A 35 -4.39 -1.40 0.65
C LEU A 35 -4.60 -1.70 2.14
N GLU A 36 -4.92 -0.67 2.92
CA GLU A 36 -5.21 -0.83 4.35
C GLU A 36 -6.33 -1.86 4.57
N THR A 37 -7.43 -1.71 3.84
CA THR A 37 -8.58 -2.61 3.95
C THR A 37 -8.20 -4.05 3.59
N ASN A 38 -7.46 -4.23 2.49
CA ASN A 38 -7.13 -5.57 2.02
C ASN A 38 -6.08 -6.25 2.90
N LEU A 39 -5.15 -5.51 3.47
CA LEU A 39 -4.22 -6.08 4.45
C LEU A 39 -4.96 -6.53 5.71
N CYS A 40 -5.95 -5.76 6.13
CA CYS A 40 -6.80 -6.14 7.26
C CYS A 40 -7.56 -7.44 6.95
N LEU A 41 -8.13 -7.55 5.75
CA LEU A 41 -8.82 -8.77 5.34
C LEU A 41 -7.88 -9.98 5.29
N LEU A 42 -6.66 -9.79 4.80
CA LEU A 42 -5.67 -10.87 4.81
C LEU A 42 -5.35 -11.33 6.21
N SER A 43 -5.15 -10.38 7.14
CA SER A 43 -4.79 -10.74 8.51
C SER A 43 -5.91 -11.51 9.23
N LYS A 44 -7.14 -11.33 8.80
CA LYS A 44 -8.31 -11.98 9.40
C LYS A 44 -8.76 -13.23 8.65
N ALA A 45 -8.16 -13.54 7.52
CA ALA A 45 -8.57 -14.67 6.71
C ALA A 45 -8.32 -15.99 7.43
N GLU A 46 -9.30 -16.88 7.37
CA GLU A 46 -9.21 -18.19 8.00
C GLU A 46 -9.27 -19.33 7.01
N LYS A 47 -9.65 -19.07 5.77
CA LYS A 47 -9.72 -20.08 4.72
C LYS A 47 -9.27 -19.52 3.37
N ALA A 48 -8.93 -20.45 2.48
CA ALA A 48 -8.37 -20.13 1.17
C ALA A 48 -9.23 -19.16 0.37
N SER A 49 -10.54 -19.35 0.43
CA SER A 49 -11.47 -18.54 -0.33
C SER A 49 -11.47 -17.08 0.08
N GLU A 50 -10.94 -16.77 1.27
CA GLU A 50 -10.88 -15.41 1.79
C GLU A 50 -9.58 -14.70 1.46
N ILE A 51 -8.62 -15.37 0.84
CA ILE A 51 -7.28 -14.84 0.60
C ILE A 51 -7.13 -14.29 -0.81
N THR A 52 -7.68 -14.94 -1.82
CA THR A 52 -7.39 -14.63 -3.22
C THR A 52 -7.65 -13.17 -3.56
N LYS A 53 -8.82 -12.66 -3.26
CA LYS A 53 -9.18 -11.29 -3.63
C LYS A 53 -8.36 -10.24 -2.87
N PRO A 54 -8.25 -10.32 -1.54
CA PRO A 54 -7.39 -9.37 -0.82
C PRO A 54 -5.92 -9.46 -1.23
N PHE A 55 -5.44 -10.64 -1.58
CA PHE A 55 -4.08 -10.81 -2.08
C PHE A 55 -3.89 -10.03 -3.39
N GLU A 56 -4.75 -10.27 -4.37
CA GLU A 56 -4.67 -9.59 -5.67
C GLU A 56 -4.79 -8.08 -5.51
N ASN A 57 -5.75 -7.63 -4.71
CA ASN A 57 -5.97 -6.21 -4.47
C ASN A 57 -4.77 -5.56 -3.79
N SER A 58 -4.16 -6.25 -2.82
CA SER A 58 -2.97 -5.72 -2.13
C SER A 58 -1.81 -5.57 -3.10
N ILE A 59 -1.55 -6.56 -3.93
CA ILE A 59 -0.46 -6.50 -4.90
C ILE A 59 -0.67 -5.37 -5.90
N SER A 60 -1.88 -5.24 -6.43
CA SER A 60 -2.15 -4.19 -7.43
C SER A 60 -2.08 -2.80 -6.83
N THR A 61 -2.54 -2.60 -5.60
CA THR A 61 -2.46 -1.29 -4.96
C THR A 61 -1.04 -0.93 -4.55
N ILE A 62 -0.24 -1.89 -4.12
CA ILE A 62 1.18 -1.65 -3.85
C ILE A 62 1.88 -1.19 -5.12
N TYR A 63 1.59 -1.84 -6.25
CA TYR A 63 2.16 -1.44 -7.53
C TYR A 63 1.82 0.00 -7.87
N ILE A 64 0.56 0.40 -7.70
CA ILE A 64 0.13 1.78 -7.94
C ILE A 64 0.91 2.74 -7.04
N LEU A 65 1.03 2.42 -5.75
CA LEU A 65 1.73 3.28 -4.81
C LEU A 65 3.21 3.41 -5.14
N GLN A 66 3.86 2.32 -5.51
CA GLN A 66 5.27 2.36 -5.90
C GLN A 66 5.48 3.18 -7.17
N LYS A 67 4.61 3.01 -8.15
CA LYS A 67 4.69 3.77 -9.40
C LYS A 67 4.40 5.24 -9.22
N SER A 68 3.68 5.59 -8.16
CA SER A 68 3.35 6.98 -7.90
C SER A 68 4.53 7.80 -7.35
N LEU A 69 5.58 7.13 -6.89
CA LEU A 69 6.71 7.82 -6.30
C LEU A 69 7.63 8.39 -7.39
N ASP A 70 8.04 9.63 -7.19
CA ASP A 70 8.98 10.28 -8.10
C ASP A 70 10.40 9.92 -7.68
N MET A 71 10.91 8.82 -8.23
CA MET A 71 12.24 8.34 -7.93
C MET A 71 13.33 9.14 -8.64
N SER A 72 12.96 9.90 -9.68
CA SER A 72 13.93 10.65 -10.47
C SER A 72 14.51 11.82 -9.69
N ASN A 73 13.75 12.37 -8.73
CA ASN A 73 14.24 13.45 -7.88
C ASN A 73 15.14 12.95 -6.75
N GLY A 74 15.25 11.65 -6.58
CA GLY A 74 16.23 11.05 -5.67
C GLY A 74 16.09 11.41 -4.21
N THR A 75 14.91 11.81 -3.74
CA THR A 75 14.74 12.14 -2.33
C THR A 75 14.78 10.86 -1.48
N ASP A 76 15.35 10.97 -0.29
CA ASP A 76 15.41 9.84 0.64
C ASP A 76 14.01 9.38 1.03
N LEU A 77 13.08 10.30 1.14
CA LEU A 77 11.70 9.95 1.51
C LEU A 77 11.07 9.05 0.45
N ALA A 78 11.23 9.38 -0.84
CA ALA A 78 10.67 8.56 -1.91
C ALA A 78 11.28 7.16 -1.90
N LYS A 79 12.60 7.08 -1.70
CA LYS A 79 13.30 5.79 -1.62
C LYS A 79 12.82 4.98 -0.43
N ASN A 80 12.68 5.62 0.72
CA ASN A 80 12.22 4.94 1.93
C ASN A 80 10.80 4.44 1.79
N LEU A 81 9.91 5.22 1.20
CA LEU A 81 8.54 4.79 0.95
C LEU A 81 8.51 3.63 -0.05
N PHE A 82 9.31 3.69 -1.11
CA PHE A 82 9.39 2.59 -2.07
C PHE A 82 9.78 1.29 -1.36
N GLN A 83 10.80 1.37 -0.51
CA GLN A 83 11.28 0.19 0.22
C GLN A 83 10.24 -0.33 1.20
N LEU A 84 9.49 0.55 1.84
CA LEU A 84 8.43 0.14 2.76
C LEU A 84 7.31 -0.57 2.00
N TYR A 85 6.90 -0.03 0.84
CA TYR A 85 5.92 -0.71 -0.01
C TYR A 85 6.44 -2.05 -0.51
N GLU A 86 7.74 -2.11 -0.85
CA GLU A 86 8.36 -3.37 -1.27
C GLU A 86 8.38 -4.39 -0.14
N PHE A 87 8.66 -3.95 1.07
CA PHE A 87 8.58 -4.82 2.24
C PHE A 87 7.17 -5.42 2.36
N CYS A 88 6.15 -4.58 2.24
CA CYS A 88 4.77 -5.05 2.28
C CYS A 88 4.47 -6.04 1.15
N ARG A 89 4.96 -5.75 -0.05
CA ARG A 89 4.76 -6.64 -1.20
C ARG A 89 5.34 -8.04 -0.93
N VAL A 90 6.57 -8.07 -0.41
CA VAL A 90 7.24 -9.33 -0.10
C VAL A 90 6.45 -10.12 0.93
N LYS A 91 5.96 -9.45 1.97
CA LYS A 91 5.18 -10.12 3.02
C LYS A 91 3.84 -10.64 2.50
N VAL A 92 3.18 -9.87 1.63
CA VAL A 92 1.92 -10.29 1.01
C VAL A 92 2.15 -11.52 0.12
N VAL A 93 3.19 -11.49 -0.71
CA VAL A 93 3.52 -12.62 -1.58
C VAL A 93 3.83 -13.87 -0.76
N ALA A 94 4.62 -13.73 0.29
CA ALA A 94 4.94 -14.85 1.18
C ALA A 94 3.69 -15.41 1.83
N TYR A 95 2.80 -14.54 2.29
CA TYR A 95 1.54 -14.96 2.91
C TYR A 95 0.69 -15.76 1.93
N GLY A 96 0.50 -15.25 0.71
CA GLY A 96 -0.33 -15.91 -0.29
C GLY A 96 0.28 -17.19 -0.85
N GLY A 97 1.61 -17.27 -0.87
CA GLY A 97 2.32 -18.42 -1.45
C GLY A 97 2.61 -19.54 -0.49
N ASN A 98 2.56 -19.31 0.82
CA ASN A 98 3.03 -20.28 1.82
C ASN A 98 1.95 -21.17 2.39
N GLN A 99 0.84 -21.34 1.71
CA GLN A 99 -0.21 -22.22 2.20
C GLN A 99 -0.56 -21.92 3.65
N VAL A 100 -1.08 -20.77 3.85
CA VAL A 100 -1.38 -20.18 5.15
C VAL A 100 -2.21 -21.10 6.05
N PHE A 101 -2.73 -22.17 5.50
CA PHE A 101 -3.57 -23.12 6.22
C PHE A 101 -2.79 -24.21 6.88
N ALA A 102 -1.49 -24.28 6.63
CA ALA A 102 -0.65 -25.16 7.42
C ALA A 102 -0.70 -24.66 8.85
N LYS A 103 -1.19 -25.49 9.73
CA LYS A 103 -1.23 -25.16 11.14
C LYS A 103 0.17 -25.00 11.64
N SER A 104 0.54 -23.86 12.09
CA SER A 104 1.86 -23.81 12.66
C SER A 104 2.24 -22.43 13.08
N ALA A 105 3.39 -22.35 13.72
CA ALA A 105 4.09 -21.11 14.00
C ALA A 105 4.28 -20.28 12.72
N ALA A 106 4.43 -20.92 11.56
CA ALA A 106 4.59 -20.23 10.29
C ALA A 106 3.35 -19.40 9.91
N ARG A 107 2.16 -19.95 10.15
CA ARG A 107 0.92 -19.22 9.91
C ARG A 107 0.78 -18.01 10.84
N ILE A 108 1.08 -18.21 12.12
CA ILE A 108 1.01 -17.15 13.10
C ILE A 108 2.00 -16.05 12.74
N LYS A 109 3.21 -16.42 12.37
CA LYS A 109 4.23 -15.47 11.96
C LYS A 109 3.78 -14.69 10.73
N ALA A 110 3.25 -15.37 9.72
CA ALA A 110 2.79 -14.71 8.50
C ALA A 110 1.66 -13.71 8.79
N LYS A 111 0.72 -14.08 9.65
CA LYS A 111 -0.36 -13.15 10.05
C LYS A 111 0.21 -11.94 10.78
N THR A 112 1.14 -12.15 11.68
CA THR A 112 1.78 -11.06 12.43
C THR A 112 2.49 -10.10 11.48
N GLU A 113 3.16 -10.62 10.46
CA GLU A 113 3.84 -9.79 9.48
C GLU A 113 2.86 -8.98 8.63
N ILE A 114 1.71 -9.55 8.28
CA ILE A 114 0.65 -8.83 7.58
C ILE A 114 0.07 -7.73 8.47
N GLU A 115 -0.12 -8.01 9.75
CA GLU A 115 -0.59 -7.00 10.71
C GLU A 115 0.38 -5.83 10.85
N GLN A 116 1.69 -6.11 10.81
CA GLN A 116 2.70 -5.06 10.79
C GLN A 116 2.59 -4.20 9.53
N CYS A 117 2.43 -4.82 8.38
CA CYS A 117 2.22 -4.10 7.13
C CYS A 117 0.97 -3.22 7.21
N HIS A 118 -0.10 -3.76 7.76
CA HIS A 118 -1.34 -3.00 7.95
C HIS A 118 -1.09 -1.75 8.81
N SER A 119 -0.36 -1.90 9.91
CA SER A 119 -0.05 -0.78 10.79
C SER A 119 0.74 0.31 10.07
N PHE A 120 1.76 -0.09 9.31
CA PHE A 120 2.56 0.87 8.54
C PHE A 120 1.71 1.63 7.52
N ILE A 121 0.90 0.91 6.77
CA ILE A 121 0.05 1.52 5.74
C ILE A 121 -1.00 2.43 6.37
N LYS A 122 -1.56 2.04 7.50
CA LYS A 122 -2.51 2.87 8.23
C LYS A 122 -1.87 4.19 8.65
N GLU A 123 -0.66 4.16 9.17
CA GLU A 123 0.07 5.38 9.54
C GLU A 123 0.32 6.27 8.33
N ILE A 124 0.75 5.68 7.22
CA ILE A 124 0.98 6.43 5.98
C ILE A 124 -0.32 7.06 5.49
N SER A 125 -1.41 6.30 5.52
CA SER A 125 -2.72 6.78 5.10
C SER A 125 -3.18 7.97 5.95
N GLN A 126 -3.00 7.88 7.25
CA GLN A 126 -3.36 8.97 8.17
C GLN A 126 -2.53 10.21 7.92
N SER A 127 -1.23 10.05 7.74
CA SER A 127 -0.34 11.18 7.44
C SER A 127 -0.70 11.83 6.11
N TRP A 128 -1.05 11.03 5.14
CA TRP A 128 -1.47 11.52 3.83
C TRP A 128 -2.74 12.37 3.94
N GLU A 129 -3.74 11.87 4.67
CA GLU A 129 -5.00 12.63 4.85
C GLU A 129 -4.78 13.91 5.62
N GLN A 130 -3.91 13.91 6.62
CA GLN A 130 -3.58 15.13 7.34
C GLN A 130 -2.93 16.18 6.46
N SER A 131 -2.09 15.77 5.52
CA SER A 131 -1.44 16.70 4.60
C SER A 131 -2.45 17.37 3.68
N ARG A 132 -3.62 16.77 3.47
CA ARG A 132 -4.68 17.33 2.66
C ARG A 132 -5.33 18.54 3.32
N ILE A 133 -5.39 18.54 4.63
CA ILE A 133 -6.04 19.61 5.39
C ILE A 133 -5.15 20.85 5.44
N GLN A 134 -3.87 20.67 5.35
CA GLN A 134 -2.92 21.76 5.31
C GLN A 134 -2.84 22.38 3.90
#